data_a326112da4e58d097242bd037b16bf5e
#
_entry.id   a326112da4e58d097242bd037b16bf5e
#
_cell.length_a   1.000
_cell.length_b   1.000
_cell.length_c   1.000
_cell.angle_alpha   90.00
_cell.angle_beta   90.00
_cell.angle_gamma   90.00
#
_symmetry.space_group_name_H-M   'P 1'
#
loop_
_entity.id
_entity.type
_entity.pdbx_description
1 polymer ?
#
loop_
_entity_poly.entity_id
_entity_poly.type
_entity_poly.pdbx_seq_one_letter_code
_entity_poly.pdbx_strand_id
1 'polypeptide(L)'
;KYGVTTNHILGLEMVLPDGEVVRAGGAALDPAGYDLRGVMVGSEGTFGITTEITVRILPLTESVITMLAVYDKIADAARSVYEIIAAGILPNTLEMMDAMIIDAVEDSYSCGYPRDAAAVLIIEVEGPTVGLKDQAERIQQICMQTNCRDIKEAKDDAERELLWQGRRGAFGAVARLAPNYLVNDATVPRTKLPEALEQVARIAEKYGFKVGNVFHAGDGNLHPLLLFDSRNTQQLREVEKAGWEIMQACVNLGGTISGEHGIGLEKQAAMRMIFTEDDFDTQRAIKHAFDPENVLNPGKIIPPSGNGDRQPKSSIPAPVLARAQSISNSQASAAPIMESIRKAASQKQAVMPMGSGTLSYFGNLPVRPAQPLDSLSLAEVIEYDAPNQVITAGAGMTFGALQETLQAHNQWLPLRPPFFHADATIGSLVSLAACGPERMAYGA
;
A
#
# COMPACT_ATOMS: atom_id res chain seq x y z
N LYS A 1 9.42 -4.47 -5.79
CA LYS A 1 10.85 -4.19 -5.60
C LYS A 1 11.13 -2.69 -5.51
N TYR A 2 10.54 -1.88 -6.37
CA TYR A 2 10.90 -0.46 -6.50
C TYR A 2 10.05 0.49 -5.64
N GLY A 3 9.00 0.00 -5.04
CA GLY A 3 8.10 0.79 -4.21
C GLY A 3 7.10 1.63 -5.03
N VAL A 4 6.57 2.65 -4.40
CA VAL A 4 5.54 3.52 -4.95
C VAL A 4 6.13 4.86 -5.46
N THR A 5 5.34 5.64 -6.18
CA THR A 5 5.75 6.92 -6.78
C THR A 5 6.45 7.85 -5.79
N THR A 6 5.94 7.97 -4.56
CA THR A 6 6.52 8.81 -3.51
C THR A 6 8.00 8.49 -3.23
N ASN A 7 8.42 7.23 -3.37
CA ASN A 7 9.81 6.81 -3.16
C ASN A 7 10.78 7.36 -4.23
N HIS A 8 10.27 7.79 -5.37
CA HIS A 8 11.06 8.26 -6.50
C HIS A 8 11.04 9.79 -6.69
N ILE A 9 10.11 10.49 -6.05
CA ILE A 9 10.03 11.95 -6.16
C ILE A 9 11.00 12.58 -5.16
N LEU A 10 11.93 13.39 -5.65
CA LEU A 10 12.89 14.14 -4.86
C LEU A 10 12.48 15.60 -4.67
N GLY A 11 11.79 16.18 -5.66
CA GLY A 11 11.33 17.56 -5.60
C GLY A 11 10.18 17.83 -6.55
N LEU A 12 9.39 18.83 -6.20
CA LEU A 12 8.23 19.28 -6.97
C LEU A 12 8.23 20.81 -7.03
N GLU A 13 7.84 21.36 -8.18
CA GLU A 13 7.33 22.71 -8.31
C GLU A 13 5.81 22.64 -8.55
N MET A 14 5.05 23.46 -7.86
CA MET A 14 3.60 23.46 -7.92
C MET A 14 3.07 24.88 -7.94
N VAL A 15 2.11 25.14 -8.82
CA VAL A 15 1.35 26.40 -8.86
C VAL A 15 0.12 26.26 -7.96
N LEU A 16 -0.01 27.15 -6.99
CA LEU A 16 -1.12 27.23 -6.04
C LEU A 16 -2.36 27.94 -6.67
N PRO A 17 -3.52 27.88 -6.00
CA PRO A 17 -4.76 28.51 -6.51
C PRO A 17 -4.68 30.00 -6.77
N ASP A 18 -3.84 30.71 -6.02
CA ASP A 18 -3.57 32.16 -6.15
C ASP A 18 -2.56 32.51 -7.25
N GLY A 19 -2.01 31.47 -7.92
CA GLY A 19 -0.99 31.59 -8.95
C GLY A 19 0.44 31.68 -8.41
N GLU A 20 0.65 31.62 -7.09
CA GLU A 20 1.99 31.55 -6.53
C GLU A 20 2.65 30.20 -6.84
N VAL A 21 3.98 30.23 -7.01
CA VAL A 21 4.77 29.02 -7.27
C VAL A 21 5.50 28.62 -6.01
N VAL A 22 5.26 27.38 -5.58
CA VAL A 22 5.96 26.80 -4.43
C VAL A 22 6.84 25.64 -4.85
N ARG A 23 7.94 25.43 -4.13
CA ARG A 23 8.86 24.32 -4.34
C ARG A 23 9.03 23.52 -3.07
N ALA A 24 8.95 22.20 -3.21
CA ALA A 24 9.16 21.23 -2.14
C ALA A 24 10.26 20.23 -2.54
N GLY A 25 11.27 20.05 -1.69
CA GLY A 25 12.39 19.16 -1.98
C GLY A 25 13.38 19.75 -2.99
N GLY A 26 14.07 18.89 -3.73
CA GLY A 26 15.11 19.25 -4.71
C GLY A 26 15.93 18.04 -5.11
N ALA A 27 17.14 18.25 -5.65
CA ALA A 27 18.02 17.17 -6.08
C ALA A 27 18.64 16.35 -4.93
N ALA A 28 18.62 16.89 -3.71
CA ALA A 28 19.12 16.18 -2.52
C ALA A 28 18.04 15.21 -1.99
N LEU A 29 18.50 14.10 -1.40
CA LEU A 29 17.59 13.08 -0.85
C LEU A 29 16.79 13.59 0.35
N ASP A 30 17.38 14.48 1.16
CA ASP A 30 16.74 15.05 2.36
C ASP A 30 16.31 16.49 2.10
N PRO A 31 15.02 16.78 2.06
CA PRO A 31 14.54 18.15 2.12
C PRO A 31 14.71 18.72 3.53
N ALA A 32 15.10 20.00 3.62
CA ALA A 32 15.05 20.71 4.89
C ALA A 32 13.59 21.05 5.25
N GLY A 33 13.23 20.94 6.52
CA GLY A 33 11.89 21.25 7.01
C GLY A 33 10.89 20.10 6.88
N TYR A 34 9.61 20.42 6.79
CA TYR A 34 8.55 19.41 6.62
C TYR A 34 8.61 18.79 5.24
N ASP A 35 8.33 17.49 5.14
CA ASP A 35 8.21 16.78 3.86
C ASP A 35 6.89 17.11 3.14
N LEU A 36 6.83 18.28 2.53
CA LEU A 36 5.67 18.67 1.73
C LEU A 36 5.52 17.84 0.45
N ARG A 37 6.60 17.19 -0.06
CA ARG A 37 6.52 16.29 -1.20
C ARG A 37 5.57 15.13 -0.90
N GLY A 38 5.75 14.49 0.26
CA GLY A 38 4.90 13.38 0.70
C GLY A 38 3.43 13.78 0.84
N VAL A 39 3.14 15.04 1.16
CA VAL A 39 1.79 15.59 1.21
C VAL A 39 1.24 15.87 -0.20
N MET A 40 2.06 16.38 -1.11
CA MET A 40 1.67 16.77 -2.49
C MET A 40 1.50 15.57 -3.41
N VAL A 41 2.35 14.54 -3.29
CA VAL A 41 2.24 13.30 -4.08
C VAL A 41 0.98 12.54 -3.69
N GLY A 42 0.15 12.19 -4.68
CA GLY A 42 -1.13 11.52 -4.45
C GLY A 42 -2.28 12.47 -4.10
N SER A 43 -2.07 13.78 -4.18
CA SER A 43 -3.12 14.78 -3.91
C SER A 43 -4.21 14.88 -4.99
N GLU A 44 -4.11 14.14 -6.08
CA GLU A 44 -5.08 14.13 -7.20
C GLU A 44 -5.42 15.55 -7.72
N GLY A 45 -4.44 16.45 -7.75
CA GLY A 45 -4.62 17.85 -8.21
C GLY A 45 -5.47 18.72 -7.29
N THR A 46 -5.67 18.31 -6.02
CA THR A 46 -6.49 19.09 -5.07
C THR A 46 -5.71 20.18 -4.34
N PHE A 47 -4.38 20.17 -4.39
CA PHE A 47 -3.52 21.14 -3.68
C PHE A 47 -2.89 22.18 -4.61
N GLY A 48 -2.69 21.85 -5.88
CA GLY A 48 -2.02 22.69 -6.85
C GLY A 48 -1.82 21.94 -8.17
N ILE A 49 -1.23 22.62 -9.13
CA ILE A 49 -0.84 22.06 -10.44
C ILE A 49 0.67 21.89 -10.44
N THR A 50 1.15 20.65 -10.46
CA THR A 50 2.58 20.34 -10.54
C THR A 50 3.11 20.70 -11.92
N THR A 51 4.17 21.50 -11.98
CA THR A 51 4.78 22.01 -13.22
C THR A 51 6.17 21.46 -13.47
N GLU A 52 6.95 21.16 -12.40
CA GLU A 52 8.26 20.52 -12.51
C GLU A 52 8.37 19.38 -11.50
N ILE A 53 9.04 18.30 -11.90
CA ILE A 53 9.25 17.14 -11.05
C ILE A 53 10.72 16.73 -11.11
N THR A 54 11.38 16.66 -9.95
CA THR A 54 12.71 16.07 -9.80
C THR A 54 12.54 14.64 -9.31
N VAL A 55 13.09 13.68 -10.07
CA VAL A 55 12.97 12.26 -9.77
C VAL A 55 14.31 11.58 -9.56
N ARG A 56 14.31 10.54 -8.73
CA ARG A 56 15.41 9.60 -8.65
C ARG A 56 15.28 8.60 -9.79
N ILE A 57 16.36 8.41 -10.54
CA ILE A 57 16.47 7.41 -11.60
C ILE A 57 17.38 6.26 -11.15
N LEU A 58 17.21 5.11 -11.76
CA LEU A 58 18.03 3.93 -11.54
C LEU A 58 18.73 3.53 -12.84
N PRO A 59 19.94 2.90 -12.77
CA PRO A 59 20.53 2.26 -13.92
C PRO A 59 19.62 1.17 -14.48
N LEU A 60 19.69 0.93 -15.79
CA LEU A 60 19.08 -0.25 -16.37
C LEU A 60 19.73 -1.51 -15.78
N THR A 61 18.90 -2.53 -15.59
CA THR A 61 19.37 -3.80 -15.07
C THR A 61 20.23 -4.56 -16.08
N GLU A 62 21.24 -5.27 -15.58
CA GLU A 62 22.18 -6.03 -16.43
C GLU A 62 21.50 -7.27 -17.05
N SER A 63 20.69 -7.95 -16.27
CA SER A 63 20.01 -9.19 -16.67
C SER A 63 18.62 -9.31 -16.05
N VAL A 64 17.77 -10.05 -16.75
CA VAL A 64 16.39 -10.33 -16.35
C VAL A 64 16.11 -11.82 -16.56
N ILE A 65 15.44 -12.48 -15.63
CA ILE A 65 14.92 -13.84 -15.75
C ILE A 65 13.42 -13.80 -15.51
N THR A 66 12.65 -14.26 -16.49
CA THR A 66 11.18 -14.32 -16.41
C THR A 66 10.74 -15.78 -16.37
N MET A 67 9.84 -16.10 -15.44
CA MET A 67 9.31 -17.44 -15.23
C MET A 67 7.78 -17.41 -15.28
N LEU A 68 7.21 -18.49 -15.82
CA LEU A 68 5.78 -18.77 -15.75
C LEU A 68 5.56 -19.98 -14.82
N ALA A 69 4.94 -19.77 -13.68
CA ALA A 69 4.55 -20.83 -12.76
C ALA A 69 3.06 -21.15 -12.89
N VAL A 70 2.70 -22.43 -12.92
CA VAL A 70 1.36 -22.95 -13.23
C VAL A 70 0.79 -23.68 -12.04
N TYR A 71 -0.46 -23.38 -11.68
CA TYR A 71 -1.11 -23.93 -10.49
C TYR A 71 -2.51 -24.50 -10.77
N ASP A 72 -2.82 -25.61 -10.11
CA ASP A 72 -4.15 -26.23 -10.11
C ASP A 72 -5.10 -25.64 -9.07
N LYS A 73 -4.61 -24.74 -8.21
CA LYS A 73 -5.38 -23.99 -7.22
C LYS A 73 -4.88 -22.56 -7.08
N ILE A 74 -5.79 -21.60 -7.10
CA ILE A 74 -5.47 -20.17 -6.89
C ILE A 74 -4.80 -19.93 -5.53
N ALA A 75 -5.25 -20.64 -4.49
CA ALA A 75 -4.70 -20.52 -3.14
C ALA A 75 -3.22 -20.92 -3.06
N ASP A 76 -2.79 -21.93 -3.83
CA ASP A 76 -1.38 -22.35 -3.89
C ASP A 76 -0.51 -21.30 -4.61
N ALA A 77 -1.03 -20.68 -5.69
CA ALA A 77 -0.37 -19.56 -6.35
C ALA A 77 -0.20 -18.36 -5.39
N ALA A 78 -1.26 -17.98 -4.69
CA ALA A 78 -1.23 -16.89 -3.72
C ALA A 78 -0.27 -17.20 -2.54
N ARG A 79 -0.17 -18.46 -2.14
CA ARG A 79 0.78 -18.93 -1.14
C ARG A 79 2.23 -18.75 -1.62
N SER A 80 2.52 -19.09 -2.87
CA SER A 80 3.87 -18.91 -3.45
C SER A 80 4.33 -17.46 -3.37
N VAL A 81 3.42 -16.50 -3.59
CA VAL A 81 3.73 -15.07 -3.54
C VAL A 81 4.31 -14.67 -2.19
N TYR A 82 3.61 -14.97 -1.11
CA TYR A 82 4.11 -14.55 0.20
C TYR A 82 5.32 -15.37 0.68
N GLU A 83 5.43 -16.66 0.31
CA GLU A 83 6.60 -17.48 0.66
C GLU A 83 7.88 -16.99 -0.04
N ILE A 84 7.80 -16.54 -1.29
CA ILE A 84 8.91 -15.92 -2.01
C ILE A 84 9.40 -14.66 -1.26
N ILE A 85 8.46 -13.80 -0.86
CA ILE A 85 8.79 -12.57 -0.12
C ILE A 85 9.33 -12.88 1.27
N ALA A 86 8.71 -13.83 1.99
CA ALA A 86 9.15 -14.27 3.31
C ALA A 86 10.57 -14.86 3.29
N ALA A 87 10.97 -15.48 2.17
CA ALA A 87 12.33 -15.95 1.95
C ALA A 87 13.36 -14.82 1.69
N GLY A 88 12.95 -13.56 1.75
CA GLY A 88 13.81 -12.39 1.50
C GLY A 88 14.10 -12.13 0.03
N ILE A 89 13.38 -12.76 -0.90
CA ILE A 89 13.52 -12.52 -2.32
C ILE A 89 12.46 -11.49 -2.74
N LEU A 90 12.91 -10.38 -3.36
CA LEU A 90 12.04 -9.32 -3.87
C LEU A 90 12.10 -9.32 -5.40
N PRO A 91 11.24 -10.09 -6.09
CA PRO A 91 11.12 -10.02 -7.55
C PRO A 91 10.75 -8.60 -7.97
N ASN A 92 11.16 -8.19 -9.17
CA ASN A 92 10.67 -6.94 -9.72
C ASN A 92 9.20 -7.05 -10.11
N THR A 93 8.73 -8.26 -10.39
CA THR A 93 7.34 -8.53 -10.75
C THR A 93 6.86 -9.87 -10.22
N LEU A 94 5.61 -9.88 -9.72
CA LEU A 94 4.81 -11.05 -9.38
C LEU A 94 3.36 -10.77 -9.80
N GLU A 95 2.96 -11.30 -10.98
CA GLU A 95 1.64 -11.07 -11.57
C GLU A 95 0.83 -12.35 -11.57
N MET A 96 -0.43 -12.28 -11.17
CA MET A 96 -1.33 -13.44 -11.17
C MET A 96 -2.48 -13.27 -12.17
N MET A 97 -2.82 -14.38 -12.85
CA MET A 97 -4.04 -14.50 -13.66
C MET A 97 -4.75 -15.80 -13.32
N ASP A 98 -6.07 -15.75 -13.16
CA ASP A 98 -6.89 -16.95 -12.95
C ASP A 98 -7.36 -17.60 -14.27
N ALA A 99 -8.06 -18.74 -14.16
CA ALA A 99 -8.51 -19.53 -15.30
C ALA A 99 -9.35 -18.71 -16.29
N MET A 100 -10.26 -17.84 -15.81
CA MET A 100 -11.09 -17.04 -16.70
C MET A 100 -10.25 -16.02 -17.50
N ILE A 101 -9.27 -15.42 -16.88
CA ILE A 101 -8.36 -14.50 -17.54
C ILE A 101 -7.46 -15.23 -18.52
N ILE A 102 -6.94 -16.40 -18.14
CA ILE A 102 -6.13 -17.27 -19.01
C ILE A 102 -6.89 -17.59 -20.29
N ASP A 103 -8.14 -18.07 -20.18
CA ASP A 103 -8.96 -18.40 -21.35
C ASP A 103 -9.20 -17.18 -22.26
N ALA A 104 -9.56 -16.03 -21.67
CA ALA A 104 -9.79 -14.81 -22.44
C ALA A 104 -8.54 -14.33 -23.19
N VAL A 105 -7.37 -14.42 -22.53
CA VAL A 105 -6.08 -14.06 -23.11
C VAL A 105 -5.68 -15.01 -24.22
N GLU A 106 -5.82 -16.32 -24.02
CA GLU A 106 -5.49 -17.33 -25.02
C GLU A 106 -6.39 -17.26 -26.24
N ASP A 107 -7.68 -16.91 -26.08
CA ASP A 107 -8.60 -16.65 -27.19
C ASP A 107 -8.22 -15.40 -28.01
N SER A 108 -7.53 -14.45 -27.35
CA SER A 108 -7.21 -13.15 -27.96
C SER A 108 -5.80 -13.08 -28.55
N TYR A 109 -4.83 -13.71 -27.89
CA TYR A 109 -3.39 -13.50 -28.17
C TYR A 109 -2.61 -14.79 -28.37
N SER A 110 -3.10 -15.95 -27.90
CA SER A 110 -2.41 -17.24 -28.01
C SER A 110 -0.98 -17.20 -27.45
N CYS A 111 -0.85 -16.77 -26.19
CA CYS A 111 0.43 -16.58 -25.52
C CYS A 111 1.07 -17.88 -25.01
N GLY A 112 0.33 -18.99 -25.05
CA GLY A 112 0.81 -20.31 -24.64
C GLY A 112 0.60 -20.60 -23.14
N TYR A 113 -0.32 -19.89 -22.48
CA TYR A 113 -0.73 -20.23 -21.12
C TYR A 113 -1.56 -21.52 -21.10
N PRO A 114 -1.32 -22.43 -20.13
CA PRO A 114 -2.11 -23.66 -20.06
C PRO A 114 -3.55 -23.36 -19.64
N ARG A 115 -4.52 -23.65 -20.52
CA ARG A 115 -5.96 -23.39 -20.32
C ARG A 115 -6.59 -24.22 -19.22
N ASP A 116 -5.96 -25.33 -18.83
CA ASP A 116 -6.39 -26.20 -17.74
C ASP A 116 -5.85 -25.78 -16.37
N ALA A 117 -5.09 -24.65 -16.31
CA ALA A 117 -4.61 -24.10 -15.06
C ALA A 117 -5.68 -23.32 -14.32
N ALA A 118 -5.73 -23.47 -12.99
CA ALA A 118 -6.56 -22.60 -12.16
C ALA A 118 -5.97 -21.20 -11.99
N ALA A 119 -4.64 -21.09 -12.00
CA ALA A 119 -3.92 -19.83 -12.00
C ALA A 119 -2.52 -19.97 -12.59
N VAL A 120 -1.99 -18.85 -13.09
CA VAL A 120 -0.57 -18.69 -13.43
C VAL A 120 0.02 -17.50 -12.70
N LEU A 121 1.33 -17.62 -12.37
CA LEU A 121 2.15 -16.50 -11.91
C LEU A 121 3.21 -16.20 -12.95
N ILE A 122 3.31 -14.95 -13.39
CA ILE A 122 4.47 -14.42 -14.08
C ILE A 122 5.39 -13.82 -13.01
N ILE A 123 6.59 -14.40 -12.92
CA ILE A 123 7.59 -14.02 -11.92
C ILE A 123 8.80 -13.50 -12.64
N GLU A 124 9.23 -12.28 -12.33
CA GLU A 124 10.41 -11.71 -12.96
C GLU A 124 11.40 -11.23 -11.89
N VAL A 125 12.64 -11.66 -12.01
CA VAL A 125 13.77 -11.17 -11.21
C VAL A 125 14.77 -10.50 -12.11
N GLU A 126 15.40 -9.44 -11.61
CA GLU A 126 16.37 -8.67 -12.35
C GLU A 126 17.48 -8.14 -11.45
N GLY A 127 18.64 -7.95 -12.02
CA GLY A 127 19.81 -7.45 -11.31
C GLY A 127 21.12 -7.78 -12.01
N PRO A 128 22.23 -7.78 -11.26
CA PRO A 128 23.52 -8.28 -11.75
C PRO A 128 23.39 -9.75 -12.16
N THR A 129 24.03 -10.11 -13.27
CA THR A 129 24.01 -11.50 -13.79
C THR A 129 24.50 -12.52 -12.76
N VAL A 130 25.49 -12.11 -11.95
CA VAL A 130 25.99 -12.92 -10.83
C VAL A 130 24.94 -13.01 -9.73
N GLY A 131 24.52 -14.23 -9.40
CA GLY A 131 23.53 -14.49 -8.35
C GLY A 131 22.07 -14.44 -8.81
N LEU A 132 21.76 -13.92 -9.99
CA LEU A 132 20.38 -13.85 -10.48
C LEU A 132 19.81 -15.25 -10.74
N LYS A 133 20.63 -16.15 -11.27
CA LYS A 133 20.25 -17.55 -11.49
C LYS A 133 19.95 -18.27 -10.19
N ASP A 134 20.76 -18.06 -9.15
CA ASP A 134 20.53 -18.64 -7.82
C ASP A 134 19.20 -18.16 -7.21
N GLN A 135 18.85 -16.89 -7.45
CA GLN A 135 17.54 -16.36 -7.02
C GLN A 135 16.40 -17.03 -7.77
N ALA A 136 16.52 -17.19 -9.10
CA ALA A 136 15.51 -17.86 -9.91
C ALA A 136 15.32 -19.33 -9.48
N GLU A 137 16.41 -20.07 -9.29
CA GLU A 137 16.37 -21.46 -8.80
C GLU A 137 15.71 -21.55 -7.41
N ARG A 138 15.99 -20.62 -6.52
CA ARG A 138 15.35 -20.59 -5.20
C ARG A 138 13.85 -20.30 -5.29
N ILE A 139 13.42 -19.39 -6.17
CA ILE A 139 12.00 -19.15 -6.46
C ILE A 139 11.34 -20.42 -6.99
N GLN A 140 11.96 -21.12 -7.95
CA GLN A 140 11.44 -22.38 -8.48
C GLN A 140 11.24 -23.41 -7.36
N GLN A 141 12.20 -23.55 -6.44
CA GLN A 141 12.08 -24.44 -5.29
C GLN A 141 10.90 -24.08 -4.38
N ILE A 142 10.70 -22.80 -4.09
CA ILE A 142 9.57 -22.32 -3.29
C ILE A 142 8.24 -22.62 -4.00
N CYS A 143 8.14 -22.33 -5.30
CA CYS A 143 6.94 -22.64 -6.07
C CYS A 143 6.62 -24.14 -6.05
N MET A 144 7.60 -25.01 -6.22
CA MET A 144 7.41 -26.46 -6.13
C MET A 144 6.94 -26.91 -4.74
N GLN A 145 7.44 -26.29 -3.67
CA GLN A 145 7.02 -26.55 -2.29
C GLN A 145 5.58 -26.09 -2.00
N THR A 146 5.08 -25.16 -2.78
CA THR A 146 3.72 -24.62 -2.71
C THR A 146 2.79 -25.19 -3.79
N ASN A 147 3.03 -26.43 -4.22
CA ASN A 147 2.24 -27.20 -5.16
C ASN A 147 2.15 -26.61 -6.59
N CYS A 148 3.18 -25.91 -7.04
CA CYS A 148 3.30 -25.52 -8.43
C CYS A 148 3.32 -26.79 -9.30
N ARG A 149 2.47 -26.86 -10.32
CA ARG A 149 2.40 -28.00 -11.25
C ARG A 149 3.57 -28.01 -12.23
N ASP A 150 3.92 -26.84 -12.72
CA ASP A 150 5.00 -26.65 -13.69
C ASP A 150 5.54 -25.21 -13.55
N ILE A 151 6.83 -25.03 -13.74
CA ILE A 151 7.45 -23.72 -13.80
C ILE A 151 8.49 -23.69 -14.91
N LYS A 152 8.36 -22.72 -15.80
CA LYS A 152 9.23 -22.56 -16.98
C LYS A 152 9.88 -21.20 -16.97
N GLU A 153 11.16 -21.16 -17.26
CA GLU A 153 11.90 -19.95 -17.57
C GLU A 153 11.73 -19.61 -19.05
N ALA A 154 11.47 -18.34 -19.38
CA ALA A 154 11.43 -17.88 -20.77
C ALA A 154 12.82 -18.06 -21.40
N LYS A 155 12.87 -18.69 -22.58
CA LYS A 155 14.13 -19.06 -23.25
C LYS A 155 14.87 -17.85 -23.81
N ASP A 156 14.10 -16.84 -24.21
CA ASP A 156 14.61 -15.65 -24.88
C ASP A 156 13.63 -14.47 -24.68
N ASP A 157 14.03 -13.30 -25.19
CA ASP A 157 13.22 -12.08 -25.11
C ASP A 157 11.90 -12.19 -25.88
N ALA A 158 11.80 -13.03 -26.91
CA ALA A 158 10.57 -13.21 -27.65
C ALA A 158 9.52 -13.99 -26.82
N GLU A 159 9.93 -15.06 -26.14
CA GLU A 159 9.05 -15.82 -25.24
C GLU A 159 8.67 -14.95 -24.02
N ARG A 160 9.62 -14.20 -23.47
CA ARG A 160 9.37 -13.23 -22.41
C ARG A 160 8.31 -12.21 -22.82
N GLU A 161 8.47 -11.57 -24.00
CA GLU A 161 7.54 -10.58 -24.51
C GLU A 161 6.13 -11.16 -24.75
N LEU A 162 6.05 -12.41 -25.19
CA LEU A 162 4.79 -13.11 -25.38
C LEU A 162 4.03 -13.31 -24.06
N LEU A 163 4.71 -13.73 -22.99
CA LEU A 163 4.12 -13.82 -21.65
C LEU A 163 3.60 -12.45 -21.17
N TRP A 164 4.40 -11.39 -21.37
CA TRP A 164 3.99 -10.04 -21.01
C TRP A 164 2.85 -9.50 -21.86
N GLN A 165 2.79 -9.85 -23.15
CA GLN A 165 1.69 -9.48 -24.05
C GLN A 165 0.34 -9.99 -23.49
N GLY A 166 0.30 -11.22 -23.02
CA GLY A 166 -0.89 -11.80 -22.39
C GLY A 166 -1.32 -11.02 -21.16
N ARG A 167 -0.38 -10.74 -20.27
CA ARG A 167 -0.68 -9.97 -19.04
C ARG A 167 -1.14 -8.54 -19.35
N ARG A 168 -0.47 -7.83 -20.23
CA ARG A 168 -0.85 -6.47 -20.64
C ARG A 168 -2.17 -6.43 -21.41
N GLY A 169 -2.45 -7.48 -22.18
CA GLY A 169 -3.66 -7.60 -22.98
C GLY A 169 -4.90 -8.08 -22.20
N ALA A 170 -4.76 -8.51 -20.94
CA ALA A 170 -5.79 -9.18 -20.17
C ALA A 170 -7.10 -8.37 -20.07
N PHE A 171 -7.03 -7.08 -19.75
CA PHE A 171 -8.22 -6.21 -19.68
C PHE A 171 -8.95 -6.11 -21.02
N GLY A 172 -8.21 -5.98 -22.12
CA GLY A 172 -8.76 -5.95 -23.47
C GLY A 172 -9.38 -7.30 -23.88
N ALA A 173 -8.79 -8.40 -23.47
CA ALA A 173 -9.32 -9.75 -23.70
C ALA A 173 -10.65 -9.96 -22.96
N VAL A 174 -10.71 -9.59 -21.69
CA VAL A 174 -11.93 -9.71 -20.87
C VAL A 174 -13.08 -8.84 -21.40
N ALA A 175 -12.80 -7.68 -22.00
CA ALA A 175 -13.81 -6.83 -22.62
C ALA A 175 -14.62 -7.52 -23.75
N ARG A 176 -14.17 -8.67 -24.23
CA ARG A 176 -14.91 -9.49 -25.21
C ARG A 176 -15.92 -10.45 -24.56
N LEU A 177 -15.80 -10.70 -23.27
CA LEU A 177 -16.66 -11.66 -22.54
C LEU A 177 -17.99 -11.07 -22.09
N ALA A 178 -18.03 -9.75 -21.88
CA ALA A 178 -19.24 -9.03 -21.49
C ALA A 178 -19.17 -7.57 -21.96
N PRO A 179 -20.33 -6.88 -22.12
CA PRO A 179 -20.39 -5.49 -22.52
C PRO A 179 -19.62 -4.54 -21.58
N ASN A 180 -19.57 -4.88 -20.30
CA ASN A 180 -18.92 -4.07 -19.26
C ASN A 180 -18.27 -4.99 -18.22
N TYR A 181 -17.29 -4.46 -17.52
CA TYR A 181 -16.75 -5.01 -16.29
C TYR A 181 -16.48 -3.90 -15.27
N LEU A 182 -16.66 -4.21 -13.99
CA LEU A 182 -16.24 -3.37 -12.88
C LEU A 182 -14.90 -3.89 -12.36
N VAL A 183 -13.92 -3.00 -12.28
CA VAL A 183 -12.61 -3.28 -11.67
C VAL A 183 -12.62 -2.77 -10.25
N ASN A 184 -12.37 -3.62 -9.29
CA ASN A 184 -12.04 -3.19 -7.94
C ASN A 184 -10.51 -3.16 -7.80
N ASP A 185 -9.99 -2.02 -7.35
CA ASP A 185 -8.60 -1.84 -7.01
C ASP A 185 -8.50 -1.72 -5.49
N ALA A 186 -8.29 -2.84 -4.81
CA ALA A 186 -8.15 -2.91 -3.37
C ALA A 186 -6.89 -3.70 -2.99
N THR A 187 -6.29 -3.36 -1.87
CA THR A 187 -5.07 -4.03 -1.41
C THR A 187 -5.33 -4.81 -0.14
N VAL A 188 -4.63 -5.92 0.02
CA VAL A 188 -4.60 -6.70 1.27
C VAL A 188 -3.16 -7.05 1.63
N PRO A 189 -2.85 -7.32 2.91
CA PRO A 189 -1.59 -7.96 3.27
C PRO A 189 -1.39 -9.25 2.46
N ARG A 190 -0.19 -9.50 1.92
CA ARG A 190 0.08 -10.64 1.03
C ARG A 190 -0.32 -11.98 1.60
N THR A 191 -0.14 -12.19 2.91
CA THR A 191 -0.58 -13.39 3.62
C THR A 191 -2.10 -13.57 3.61
N LYS A 192 -2.86 -12.51 3.33
CA LYS A 192 -4.32 -12.51 3.23
C LYS A 192 -4.85 -12.70 1.80
N LEU A 193 -3.97 -12.78 0.81
CA LEU A 193 -4.36 -12.98 -0.59
C LEU A 193 -5.26 -14.21 -0.81
N PRO A 194 -4.94 -15.42 -0.27
CA PRO A 194 -5.81 -16.58 -0.46
C PRO A 194 -7.21 -16.34 0.08
N GLU A 195 -7.33 -15.78 1.29
CA GLU A 195 -8.61 -15.47 1.94
C GLU A 195 -9.39 -14.38 1.17
N ALA A 196 -8.71 -13.36 0.69
CA ALA A 196 -9.31 -12.27 -0.09
C ALA A 196 -9.90 -12.80 -1.41
N LEU A 197 -9.16 -13.62 -2.16
CA LEU A 197 -9.63 -14.22 -3.40
C LEU A 197 -10.83 -15.14 -3.20
N GLU A 198 -10.85 -15.91 -2.11
CA GLU A 198 -12.00 -16.73 -1.75
C GLU A 198 -13.24 -15.88 -1.42
N GLN A 199 -13.06 -14.76 -0.71
CA GLN A 199 -14.15 -13.83 -0.43
C GLN A 199 -14.66 -13.14 -1.70
N VAL A 200 -13.77 -12.72 -2.60
CA VAL A 200 -14.14 -12.17 -3.91
C VAL A 200 -15.00 -13.15 -4.70
N ALA A 201 -14.58 -14.41 -4.79
CA ALA A 201 -15.34 -15.45 -5.49
C ALA A 201 -16.74 -15.66 -4.88
N ARG A 202 -16.84 -15.77 -3.55
CA ARG A 202 -18.12 -15.91 -2.83
C ARG A 202 -19.05 -14.71 -3.02
N ILE A 203 -18.51 -13.49 -3.03
CA ILE A 203 -19.29 -12.27 -3.26
C ILE A 203 -19.79 -12.25 -4.70
N ALA A 204 -18.93 -12.53 -5.67
CA ALA A 204 -19.33 -12.59 -7.08
C ALA A 204 -20.46 -13.62 -7.30
N GLU A 205 -20.34 -14.83 -6.74
CA GLU A 205 -21.37 -15.88 -6.78
C GLU A 205 -22.69 -15.42 -6.14
N LYS A 206 -22.63 -14.79 -4.95
CA LYS A 206 -23.80 -14.24 -4.23
C LYS A 206 -24.61 -13.28 -5.08
N TYR A 207 -23.96 -12.45 -5.89
CA TYR A 207 -24.60 -11.46 -6.76
C TYR A 207 -24.83 -11.98 -8.19
N GLY A 208 -24.40 -13.21 -8.49
CA GLY A 208 -24.60 -13.85 -9.80
C GLY A 208 -23.68 -13.31 -10.89
N PHE A 209 -22.52 -12.76 -10.55
CA PHE A 209 -21.54 -12.27 -11.50
C PHE A 209 -20.41 -13.28 -11.73
N LYS A 210 -19.90 -13.32 -12.96
CA LYS A 210 -18.61 -13.93 -13.24
C LYS A 210 -17.52 -12.96 -12.83
N VAL A 211 -16.46 -13.48 -12.22
CA VAL A 211 -15.30 -12.69 -11.83
C VAL A 211 -14.02 -13.33 -12.37
N GLY A 212 -13.15 -12.50 -12.92
CA GLY A 212 -11.77 -12.88 -13.28
C GLY A 212 -10.78 -12.06 -12.49
N ASN A 213 -9.67 -12.68 -12.12
CA ASN A 213 -8.63 -12.03 -11.32
C ASN A 213 -7.33 -11.90 -12.11
N VAL A 214 -6.90 -10.66 -12.35
CA VAL A 214 -5.62 -10.32 -12.95
C VAL A 214 -5.00 -9.17 -12.18
N PHE A 215 -3.91 -9.38 -11.45
CA PHE A 215 -3.47 -8.41 -10.45
C PHE A 215 -1.99 -8.52 -10.08
N HIS A 216 -1.49 -7.47 -9.40
CA HIS A 216 -0.14 -7.37 -8.87
C HIS A 216 -0.03 -8.14 -7.55
N ALA A 217 0.21 -9.44 -7.64
CA ALA A 217 0.23 -10.31 -6.46
C ALA A 217 1.37 -9.95 -5.49
N GLY A 218 2.49 -9.43 -6.00
CA GLY A 218 3.70 -9.11 -5.23
C GLY A 218 3.53 -8.04 -4.16
N ASP A 219 2.55 -7.14 -4.31
CA ASP A 219 2.23 -6.09 -3.33
C ASP A 219 0.83 -6.22 -2.71
N GLY A 220 0.10 -7.29 -3.10
CA GLY A 220 -1.23 -7.55 -2.57
C GLY A 220 -2.34 -6.69 -3.18
N ASN A 221 -2.06 -6.01 -4.30
CA ASN A 221 -3.04 -5.19 -5.01
C ASN A 221 -3.91 -6.04 -5.92
N LEU A 222 -5.20 -6.17 -5.59
CA LEU A 222 -6.19 -7.01 -6.27
C LEU A 222 -6.96 -6.21 -7.32
N HIS A 223 -7.14 -6.80 -8.51
CA HIS A 223 -8.02 -6.28 -9.56
C HIS A 223 -9.06 -7.33 -9.99
N PRO A 224 -10.04 -7.69 -9.15
CA PRO A 224 -11.14 -8.50 -9.59
C PRO A 224 -12.01 -7.77 -10.61
N LEU A 225 -12.31 -8.43 -11.71
CA LEU A 225 -13.11 -7.96 -12.85
C LEU A 225 -14.48 -8.61 -12.80
N LEU A 226 -15.49 -7.90 -12.30
CA LEU A 226 -16.88 -8.36 -12.27
C LEU A 226 -17.55 -8.08 -13.61
N LEU A 227 -17.95 -9.11 -14.33
CA LEU A 227 -18.58 -9.00 -15.66
C LEU A 227 -20.07 -8.69 -15.55
N PHE A 228 -20.56 -7.66 -16.27
CA PHE A 228 -21.97 -7.28 -16.25
C PHE A 228 -22.40 -6.57 -17.56
N ASP A 229 -23.69 -6.30 -17.68
CA ASP A 229 -24.26 -5.49 -18.76
C ASP A 229 -24.89 -4.22 -18.16
N SER A 230 -24.28 -3.06 -18.40
CA SER A 230 -24.76 -1.76 -17.88
C SER A 230 -26.14 -1.34 -18.44
N ARG A 231 -26.60 -1.94 -19.54
CA ARG A 231 -27.95 -1.73 -20.07
C ARG A 231 -29.02 -2.37 -19.16
N ASN A 232 -28.64 -3.36 -18.37
CA ASN A 232 -29.46 -3.93 -17.33
C ASN A 232 -29.28 -3.14 -16.03
N THR A 233 -30.25 -2.28 -15.71
CA THR A 233 -30.21 -1.41 -14.53
C THR A 233 -30.19 -2.14 -13.21
N GLN A 234 -30.65 -3.40 -13.17
CA GLN A 234 -30.53 -4.26 -11.99
C GLN A 234 -29.10 -4.74 -11.83
N GLN A 235 -28.46 -5.27 -12.89
CA GLN A 235 -27.06 -5.68 -12.84
C GLN A 235 -26.14 -4.51 -12.46
N LEU A 236 -26.39 -3.32 -13.00
CA LEU A 236 -25.61 -2.12 -12.65
C LEU A 236 -25.65 -1.84 -11.13
N ARG A 237 -26.84 -1.89 -10.51
CA ARG A 237 -26.99 -1.69 -9.05
C ARG A 237 -26.37 -2.82 -8.23
N GLU A 238 -26.51 -4.05 -8.70
CA GLU A 238 -25.98 -5.21 -7.97
C GLU A 238 -24.45 -5.31 -8.10
N VAL A 239 -23.84 -4.93 -9.24
CA VAL A 239 -22.39 -4.93 -9.38
C VAL A 239 -21.71 -3.84 -8.52
N GLU A 240 -22.37 -2.67 -8.36
CA GLU A 240 -21.91 -1.65 -7.43
C GLU A 240 -21.91 -2.17 -5.98
N LYS A 241 -23.00 -2.85 -5.55
CA LYS A 241 -23.05 -3.46 -4.22
C LYS A 241 -21.98 -4.54 -4.02
N ALA A 242 -21.77 -5.38 -5.02
CA ALA A 242 -20.72 -6.40 -4.98
C ALA A 242 -19.34 -5.75 -4.85
N GLY A 243 -19.06 -4.69 -5.62
CA GLY A 243 -17.81 -3.92 -5.51
C GLY A 243 -17.59 -3.33 -4.12
N TRP A 244 -18.64 -2.77 -3.51
CA TRP A 244 -18.59 -2.27 -2.13
C TRP A 244 -18.30 -3.38 -1.13
N GLU A 245 -18.93 -4.53 -1.26
CA GLU A 245 -18.73 -5.68 -0.37
C GLU A 245 -17.31 -6.24 -0.51
N ILE A 246 -16.76 -6.25 -1.72
CA ILE A 246 -15.35 -6.64 -1.96
C ILE A 246 -14.39 -5.65 -1.27
N MET A 247 -14.57 -4.33 -1.45
CA MET A 247 -13.75 -3.35 -0.76
C MET A 247 -13.81 -3.50 0.77
N GLN A 248 -15.02 -3.71 1.32
CA GLN A 248 -15.20 -3.94 2.76
C GLN A 248 -14.49 -5.22 3.21
N ALA A 249 -14.55 -6.29 2.43
CA ALA A 249 -13.86 -7.55 2.73
C ALA A 249 -12.33 -7.31 2.79
N CYS A 250 -11.76 -6.59 1.83
CA CYS A 250 -10.34 -6.25 1.82
C CYS A 250 -9.93 -5.39 3.03
N VAL A 251 -10.74 -4.40 3.39
CA VAL A 251 -10.50 -3.56 4.58
C VAL A 251 -10.55 -4.41 5.86
N ASN A 252 -11.50 -5.35 5.98
CA ASN A 252 -11.61 -6.25 7.13
C ASN A 252 -10.40 -7.18 7.27
N LEU A 253 -9.71 -7.48 6.18
CA LEU A 253 -8.46 -8.25 6.16
C LEU A 253 -7.22 -7.40 6.46
N GLY A 254 -7.39 -6.15 6.88
CA GLY A 254 -6.27 -5.24 7.17
C GLY A 254 -5.76 -4.46 5.95
N GLY A 255 -6.49 -4.53 4.84
CA GLY A 255 -6.16 -3.85 3.60
C GLY A 255 -6.73 -2.44 3.45
N THR A 256 -6.79 -1.96 2.20
CA THR A 256 -7.29 -0.63 1.84
C THR A 256 -8.19 -0.67 0.61
N ILE A 257 -8.93 0.41 0.37
CA ILE A 257 -9.90 0.56 -0.73
C ILE A 257 -9.27 0.94 -2.08
N SER A 258 -8.00 1.31 -2.08
CA SER A 258 -7.28 1.64 -3.32
C SER A 258 -5.82 1.24 -3.21
N GLY A 259 -5.32 0.51 -4.20
CA GLY A 259 -3.91 0.19 -4.35
C GLY A 259 -3.17 1.25 -5.17
N GLU A 260 -3.71 1.60 -6.35
CA GLU A 260 -3.04 2.47 -7.31
C GLU A 260 -3.99 3.43 -8.07
N HIS A 261 -5.29 3.14 -8.16
CA HIS A 261 -6.22 3.95 -8.97
C HIS A 261 -6.59 5.30 -8.32
N GLY A 262 -6.34 5.46 -7.02
CA GLY A 262 -6.74 6.64 -6.25
C GLY A 262 -8.20 6.59 -5.80
N ILE A 263 -8.67 7.68 -5.22
CA ILE A 263 -9.99 7.81 -4.61
C ILE A 263 -10.97 8.55 -5.52
N GLY A 264 -10.57 9.70 -6.04
CA GLY A 264 -11.38 10.53 -6.94
C GLY A 264 -12.78 10.82 -6.38
N LEU A 265 -13.79 10.51 -7.19
CA LEU A 265 -15.22 10.56 -6.83
C LEU A 265 -15.78 9.16 -6.54
N GLU A 266 -15.23 8.13 -7.20
CA GLU A 266 -15.74 6.77 -7.17
C GLU A 266 -15.67 6.16 -5.77
N LYS A 267 -14.50 6.26 -5.15
CA LYS A 267 -14.21 5.66 -3.84
C LYS A 267 -14.37 6.63 -2.65
N GLN A 268 -14.77 7.87 -2.92
CA GLN A 268 -14.90 8.92 -1.90
C GLN A 268 -15.75 8.50 -0.70
N ALA A 269 -16.91 7.90 -0.96
CA ALA A 269 -17.77 7.43 0.12
C ALA A 269 -17.16 6.23 0.87
N ALA A 270 -16.37 5.38 0.18
CA ALA A 270 -15.68 4.23 0.77
C ALA A 270 -14.53 4.63 1.72
N MET A 271 -14.04 5.86 1.66
CA MET A 271 -13.08 6.40 2.63
C MET A 271 -13.54 6.22 4.08
N ARG A 272 -14.86 6.22 4.33
CA ARG A 272 -15.45 5.97 5.65
C ARG A 272 -15.28 4.54 6.17
N MET A 273 -14.85 3.61 5.34
CA MET A 273 -14.44 2.26 5.78
C MET A 273 -13.11 2.28 6.52
N ILE A 274 -12.29 3.32 6.32
CA ILE A 274 -10.91 3.41 6.79
C ILE A 274 -10.74 4.55 7.81
N PHE A 275 -11.31 5.73 7.52
CA PHE A 275 -11.06 6.97 8.23
C PHE A 275 -12.25 7.40 9.07
N THR A 276 -11.94 8.02 10.22
CA THR A 276 -12.89 8.67 11.13
C THR A 276 -13.18 10.12 10.70
N GLU A 277 -14.17 10.78 11.31
CA GLU A 277 -14.42 12.21 11.05
C GLU A 277 -13.25 13.10 11.51
N ASP A 278 -12.55 12.75 12.59
CA ASP A 278 -11.35 13.49 13.03
C ASP A 278 -10.22 13.41 11.98
N ASP A 279 -10.07 12.26 11.33
CA ASP A 279 -9.12 12.09 10.21
C ASP A 279 -9.52 12.97 9.03
N PHE A 280 -10.82 13.01 8.68
CA PHE A 280 -11.32 13.87 7.62
C PHE A 280 -11.19 15.35 7.94
N ASP A 281 -11.38 15.76 9.20
CA ASP A 281 -11.16 17.14 9.61
C ASP A 281 -9.70 17.56 9.44
N THR A 282 -8.77 16.66 9.74
CA THR A 282 -7.33 16.88 9.47
C THR A 282 -7.05 17.01 7.98
N GLN A 283 -7.59 16.10 7.15
CA GLN A 283 -7.43 16.15 5.70
C GLN A 283 -8.05 17.43 5.09
N ARG A 284 -9.22 17.85 5.57
CA ARG A 284 -9.87 19.13 5.19
C ARG A 284 -9.02 20.35 5.55
N ALA A 285 -8.39 20.33 6.75
CA ALA A 285 -7.51 21.42 7.17
C ALA A 285 -6.26 21.52 6.27
N ILE A 286 -5.68 20.40 5.87
CA ILE A 286 -4.57 20.36 4.91
C ILE A 286 -5.03 20.91 3.55
N LYS A 287 -6.16 20.41 3.02
CA LYS A 287 -6.74 20.92 1.76
C LYS A 287 -6.94 22.43 1.81
N HIS A 288 -7.53 22.93 2.90
CA HIS A 288 -7.78 24.36 3.09
C HIS A 288 -6.50 25.19 3.20
N ALA A 289 -5.42 24.63 3.76
CA ALA A 289 -4.13 25.32 3.83
C ALA A 289 -3.51 25.55 2.44
N PHE A 290 -3.72 24.62 1.48
CA PHE A 290 -3.26 24.77 0.11
C PHE A 290 -4.24 25.50 -0.80
N ASP A 291 -5.53 25.32 -0.60
CA ASP A 291 -6.60 25.82 -1.46
C ASP A 291 -7.80 26.31 -0.61
N PRO A 292 -7.67 27.51 0.00
CA PRO A 292 -8.70 28.04 0.87
C PRO A 292 -10.05 28.31 0.19
N GLU A 293 -10.03 28.64 -1.09
CA GLU A 293 -11.24 28.92 -1.89
C GLU A 293 -11.82 27.66 -2.59
N ASN A 294 -11.16 26.49 -2.39
CA ASN A 294 -11.58 25.20 -2.94
C ASN A 294 -11.84 25.23 -4.48
N VAL A 295 -10.94 25.84 -5.23
CA VAL A 295 -11.02 25.96 -6.69
C VAL A 295 -10.36 24.81 -7.42
N LEU A 296 -9.42 24.12 -6.78
CA LEU A 296 -8.64 23.02 -7.36
C LEU A 296 -9.32 21.68 -7.10
N ASN A 297 -9.77 21.03 -8.16
CA ASN A 297 -10.42 19.71 -8.13
C ASN A 297 -11.46 19.57 -7.00
N PRO A 298 -12.43 20.50 -6.88
CA PRO A 298 -13.34 20.55 -5.75
C PRO A 298 -14.20 19.30 -5.64
N GLY A 299 -14.45 18.85 -4.40
CA GLY A 299 -15.29 17.70 -4.13
C GLY A 299 -14.66 16.34 -4.44
N LYS A 300 -13.35 16.26 -4.63
CA LYS A 300 -12.60 15.01 -4.80
C LYS A 300 -12.00 14.52 -3.48
N ILE A 301 -11.72 13.23 -3.39
CA ILE A 301 -11.06 12.53 -2.29
C ILE A 301 -11.87 12.57 -0.99
N ILE A 302 -12.00 13.73 -0.35
CA ILE A 302 -12.56 13.85 0.99
C ILE A 302 -14.10 13.85 0.91
N PRO A 303 -14.78 12.91 1.60
CA PRO A 303 -16.25 12.88 1.59
C PRO A 303 -16.84 14.14 2.26
N PRO A 304 -18.05 14.57 1.83
CA PRO A 304 -18.76 15.68 2.48
C PRO A 304 -18.93 15.44 3.97
N SER A 305 -18.92 16.51 4.79
CA SER A 305 -19.18 16.43 6.24
C SER A 305 -20.55 15.80 6.49
N GLY A 306 -20.65 14.92 7.49
CA GLY A 306 -21.83 14.08 7.76
C GLY A 306 -23.15 14.79 8.13
N ASN A 307 -23.18 16.15 8.16
CA ASN A 307 -24.39 16.96 8.37
C ASN A 307 -25.02 17.50 7.09
N GLY A 308 -24.56 17.09 5.90
CA GLY A 308 -25.10 17.53 4.61
C GLY A 308 -25.72 16.36 3.84
N ASP A 309 -27.04 16.41 3.69
CA ASP A 309 -27.87 15.48 2.93
C ASP A 309 -27.34 15.17 1.53
N ARG A 310 -26.62 14.10 1.39
CA ARG A 310 -26.61 13.21 0.22
C ARG A 310 -26.02 11.87 0.60
N GLN A 311 -26.83 11.03 1.27
CA GLN A 311 -26.56 9.60 1.26
C GLN A 311 -26.65 9.11 -0.19
N PRO A 312 -25.65 8.33 -0.69
CA PRO A 312 -25.91 7.48 -1.84
C PRO A 312 -27.12 6.60 -1.45
N LYS A 313 -28.10 6.47 -2.33
CA LYS A 313 -29.32 5.70 -2.10
C LYS A 313 -29.09 4.19 -2.05
N SER A 314 -28.02 3.72 -1.44
CA SER A 314 -27.76 2.33 -1.10
C SER A 314 -27.54 2.23 0.39
N SER A 315 -28.25 1.31 1.03
CA SER A 315 -28.06 0.94 2.43
C SER A 315 -26.64 0.41 2.62
N ILE A 316 -25.72 1.27 3.06
CA ILE A 316 -24.38 0.86 3.49
C ILE A 316 -24.59 -0.01 4.75
N PRO A 317 -24.12 -1.27 4.79
CA PRO A 317 -24.10 -2.03 6.03
C PRO A 317 -23.27 -1.26 7.06
N ALA A 318 -23.73 -1.24 8.33
CA ALA A 318 -23.01 -0.62 9.42
C ALA A 318 -21.54 -1.10 9.44
N PRO A 319 -20.56 -0.22 9.69
CA PRO A 319 -19.16 -0.60 9.69
C PRO A 319 -18.91 -1.74 10.67
N VAL A 320 -18.21 -2.76 10.23
CA VAL A 320 -17.92 -3.94 11.03
C VAL A 320 -16.99 -3.56 12.18
N LEU A 321 -17.42 -3.87 13.38
CA LEU A 321 -16.83 -3.54 14.69
C LEU A 321 -15.38 -4.04 14.91
N ALA A 322 -14.81 -4.88 14.04
CA ALA A 322 -13.50 -5.49 14.26
C ALA A 322 -12.33 -4.47 14.15
N ARG A 323 -12.39 -3.50 13.23
CA ARG A 323 -11.35 -2.46 13.14
C ARG A 323 -11.55 -1.38 14.21
N ALA A 324 -12.79 -1.16 14.62
CA ALA A 324 -13.10 -0.31 15.78
C ALA A 324 -12.44 -0.84 17.07
N GLN A 325 -12.23 -2.15 17.20
CA GLN A 325 -11.52 -2.73 18.36
C GLN A 325 -10.00 -2.53 18.29
N SER A 326 -9.35 -2.63 17.11
CA SER A 326 -7.92 -2.31 16.99
C SER A 326 -7.66 -0.81 17.16
N ILE A 327 -8.52 0.05 16.61
CA ILE A 327 -8.48 1.50 16.84
C ILE A 327 -8.78 1.83 18.29
N SER A 328 -9.72 1.15 18.95
CA SER A 328 -10.04 1.37 20.36
C SER A 328 -8.91 0.97 21.29
N ASN A 329 -8.16 -0.09 20.97
CA ASN A 329 -6.99 -0.51 21.76
C ASN A 329 -5.83 0.49 21.62
N SER A 330 -5.56 0.98 20.40
CA SER A 330 -4.56 2.03 20.18
C SER A 330 -4.97 3.38 20.80
N GLN A 331 -6.26 3.73 20.79
CA GLN A 331 -6.79 4.90 21.48
C GLN A 331 -6.69 4.76 22.99
N ALA A 332 -6.91 3.57 23.55
CA ALA A 332 -6.76 3.31 24.98
C ALA A 332 -5.32 3.49 25.44
N SER A 333 -4.33 3.03 24.68
CA SER A 333 -2.91 3.22 24.99
C SER A 333 -2.47 4.69 24.84
N ALA A 334 -3.03 5.43 23.90
CA ALA A 334 -2.73 6.85 23.68
C ALA A 334 -3.50 7.80 24.62
N ALA A 335 -4.53 7.34 25.33
CA ALA A 335 -5.40 8.19 26.17
C ALA A 335 -4.65 9.10 27.18
N PRO A 336 -3.61 8.63 27.89
CA PRO A 336 -2.87 9.52 28.81
C PRO A 336 -2.16 10.67 28.08
N ILE A 337 -1.63 10.41 26.87
CA ILE A 337 -0.96 11.43 26.06
C ILE A 337 -1.99 12.43 25.54
N MET A 338 -3.13 11.94 25.04
CA MET A 338 -4.25 12.79 24.58
C MET A 338 -4.73 13.75 25.68
N GLU A 339 -4.91 13.25 26.91
CA GLU A 339 -5.34 14.05 28.06
C GLU A 339 -4.28 15.11 28.42
N SER A 340 -3.01 14.72 28.45
CA SER A 340 -1.89 15.62 28.73
C SER A 340 -1.79 16.75 27.71
N ILE A 341 -1.92 16.44 26.41
CA ILE A 341 -1.90 17.43 25.33
C ILE A 341 -3.11 18.38 25.46
N ARG A 342 -4.34 17.86 25.66
CA ARG A 342 -5.53 18.67 25.83
C ARG A 342 -5.40 19.63 27.00
N LYS A 343 -4.89 19.16 28.15
CA LYS A 343 -4.64 19.97 29.34
C LYS A 343 -3.62 21.07 29.04
N ALA A 344 -2.48 20.72 28.43
CA ALA A 344 -1.45 21.70 28.08
C ALA A 344 -1.99 22.78 27.11
N ALA A 345 -2.75 22.35 26.08
CA ALA A 345 -3.38 23.26 25.13
C ALA A 345 -4.36 24.23 25.81
N SER A 346 -5.22 23.73 26.70
CA SER A 346 -6.17 24.59 27.46
C SER A 346 -5.44 25.60 28.33
N GLN A 347 -4.27 25.29 28.84
CA GLN A 347 -3.41 26.13 29.67
C GLN A 347 -2.40 26.97 28.85
N LYS A 348 -2.41 26.86 27.52
CA LYS A 348 -1.40 27.47 26.60
C LYS A 348 0.02 27.13 27.01
N GLN A 349 0.24 25.96 27.60
CA GLN A 349 1.53 25.46 28.03
C GLN A 349 2.21 24.69 26.89
N ALA A 350 3.52 24.95 26.70
CA ALA A 350 4.30 24.18 25.75
C ALA A 350 4.57 22.76 26.29
N VAL A 351 4.55 21.78 25.41
CA VAL A 351 4.95 20.40 25.70
C VAL A 351 6.16 20.01 24.86
N MET A 352 6.99 19.13 25.42
CA MET A 352 8.16 18.57 24.74
C MET A 352 8.06 17.05 24.78
N PRO A 353 7.82 16.39 23.63
CA PRO A 353 7.83 14.93 23.56
C PRO A 353 9.17 14.37 24.02
N MET A 354 9.15 13.38 24.90
CA MET A 354 10.35 12.71 25.40
C MET A 354 10.17 11.19 25.36
N GLY A 355 11.17 10.50 24.79
CA GLY A 355 11.38 9.09 24.99
C GLY A 355 12.37 8.87 26.16
N SER A 356 13.34 8.00 25.97
CA SER A 356 14.39 7.70 26.98
C SER A 356 15.35 8.87 27.28
N GLY A 357 15.21 9.99 26.60
CA GLY A 357 16.06 11.17 26.81
C GLY A 357 17.48 11.06 26.25
N THR A 358 17.82 9.98 25.55
CA THR A 358 19.17 9.74 24.98
C THR A 358 19.62 10.80 23.98
N LEU A 359 18.68 11.53 23.38
CA LEU A 359 18.94 12.61 22.40
C LEU A 359 18.59 14.00 22.94
N SER A 360 18.41 14.17 24.23
CA SER A 360 18.03 15.45 24.83
C SER A 360 19.07 16.58 24.67
N TYR A 361 20.31 16.22 24.32
CA TYR A 361 21.39 17.18 24.01
C TYR A 361 21.43 17.60 22.54
N PHE A 362 20.54 17.04 21.70
CA PHE A 362 20.47 17.37 20.28
C PHE A 362 19.59 18.61 20.05
N GLY A 363 20.09 19.55 19.26
CA GLY A 363 19.35 20.77 18.92
C GLY A 363 19.49 21.91 19.95
N ASN A 364 18.65 22.91 19.78
CA ASN A 364 18.64 24.09 20.63
C ASN A 364 17.73 23.90 21.85
N LEU A 365 18.01 24.64 22.90
CA LEU A 365 17.11 24.71 24.06
C LEU A 365 15.73 25.27 23.64
N PRO A 366 14.65 24.81 24.27
CA PRO A 366 13.32 25.38 24.04
C PRO A 366 13.30 26.90 24.29
N VAL A 367 12.68 27.63 23.38
CA VAL A 367 12.54 29.11 23.47
C VAL A 367 11.72 29.52 24.67
N ARG A 368 10.86 28.66 25.18
CA ARG A 368 10.06 28.82 26.39
C ARG A 368 10.03 27.52 27.18
N PRO A 369 9.80 27.58 28.52
CA PRO A 369 9.65 26.37 29.31
C PRO A 369 8.59 25.44 28.73
N ALA A 370 8.92 24.17 28.57
CA ALA A 370 8.02 23.13 28.05
C ALA A 370 7.90 21.99 29.07
N GLN A 371 6.70 21.46 29.24
CA GLN A 371 6.47 20.30 30.09
C GLN A 371 6.88 19.04 29.32
N PRO A 372 7.68 18.13 29.90
CA PRO A 372 7.97 16.84 29.31
C PRO A 372 6.67 16.03 29.10
N LEU A 373 6.53 15.46 27.90
CA LEU A 373 5.47 14.52 27.55
C LEU A 373 6.11 13.15 27.31
N ASP A 374 6.01 12.28 28.32
CA ASP A 374 6.64 10.97 28.30
C ASP A 374 5.89 10.00 27.39
N SER A 375 6.61 9.34 26.48
CA SER A 375 6.11 8.33 25.57
C SER A 375 6.54 6.91 25.92
N LEU A 376 7.34 6.69 26.96
CA LEU A 376 7.90 5.39 27.32
C LEU A 376 6.84 4.34 27.67
N SER A 377 5.67 4.76 28.12
CA SER A 377 4.54 3.87 28.36
C SER A 377 3.98 3.20 27.08
N LEU A 378 4.32 3.74 25.92
CA LEU A 378 3.94 3.20 24.60
C LEU A 378 5.02 2.27 24.06
N ALA A 379 5.38 1.19 24.78
CA ALA A 379 6.53 0.34 24.44
C ALA A 379 6.16 -1.07 23.96
N GLU A 380 4.90 -1.31 23.64
CA GLU A 380 4.40 -2.63 23.23
C GLU A 380 4.55 -2.89 21.73
N VAL A 381 4.69 -4.18 21.35
CA VAL A 381 4.42 -4.62 19.98
C VAL A 381 2.93 -4.76 19.84
N ILE A 382 2.34 -3.96 18.93
CA ILE A 382 0.90 -3.94 18.69
C ILE A 382 0.52 -5.07 17.73
N GLU A 383 1.31 -5.24 16.66
CA GLU A 383 1.13 -6.27 15.65
C GLU A 383 2.47 -6.61 14.99
N TYR A 384 2.72 -7.90 14.72
CA TYR A 384 3.89 -8.33 13.97
C TYR A 384 3.52 -9.43 12.97
N ASP A 385 3.56 -9.08 11.71
CA ASP A 385 3.38 -10.00 10.57
C ASP A 385 4.75 -10.29 9.94
N ALA A 386 5.48 -11.25 10.52
CA ALA A 386 6.82 -11.59 10.07
C ALA A 386 6.87 -12.04 8.60
N PRO A 387 5.93 -12.84 8.05
CA PRO A 387 5.90 -13.17 6.63
C PRO A 387 5.71 -11.97 5.70
N ASN A 388 4.95 -10.97 6.11
CA ASN A 388 4.78 -9.72 5.37
C ASN A 388 5.93 -8.72 5.61
N GLN A 389 6.83 -9.01 6.57
CA GLN A 389 7.93 -8.12 6.98
C GLN A 389 7.43 -6.76 7.50
N VAL A 390 6.34 -6.77 8.26
CA VAL A 390 5.70 -5.58 8.81
C VAL A 390 5.53 -5.73 10.31
N ILE A 391 5.92 -4.71 11.07
CA ILE A 391 5.68 -4.63 12.51
C ILE A 391 5.08 -3.27 12.87
N THR A 392 4.07 -3.29 13.74
CA THR A 392 3.50 -2.10 14.37
C THR A 392 3.88 -2.12 15.84
N ALA A 393 4.57 -1.11 16.30
CA ALA A 393 5.04 -0.98 17.67
C ALA A 393 4.77 0.42 18.22
N GLY A 394 4.65 0.51 19.52
CA GLY A 394 4.47 1.78 20.22
C GLY A 394 5.71 2.67 20.12
N ALA A 395 5.53 3.97 19.98
CA ALA A 395 6.60 4.96 19.77
C ALA A 395 7.63 5.03 20.93
N GLY A 396 7.26 4.58 22.12
CA GLY A 396 8.12 4.49 23.29
C GLY A 396 9.00 3.25 23.36
N MET A 397 8.79 2.27 22.44
CA MET A 397 9.65 1.09 22.35
C MET A 397 11.07 1.51 22.00
N THR A 398 12.06 0.91 22.68
CA THR A 398 13.46 1.18 22.35
C THR A 398 13.87 0.49 21.06
N PHE A 399 14.81 1.08 20.34
CA PHE A 399 15.35 0.53 19.10
C PHE A 399 16.00 -0.87 19.35
N GLY A 400 16.69 -1.02 20.48
CA GLY A 400 17.28 -2.31 20.88
C GLY A 400 16.23 -3.41 21.05
N ALA A 401 15.15 -3.13 21.80
CA ALA A 401 14.07 -4.09 22.02
C ALA A 401 13.35 -4.46 20.71
N LEU A 402 13.16 -3.48 19.81
CA LEU A 402 12.63 -3.76 18.48
C LEU A 402 13.55 -4.70 17.68
N GLN A 403 14.84 -4.42 17.64
CA GLN A 403 15.81 -5.24 16.91
C GLN A 403 15.88 -6.67 17.47
N GLU A 404 15.84 -6.84 18.80
CA GLU A 404 15.78 -8.17 19.44
C GLU A 404 14.52 -8.93 19.01
N THR A 405 13.35 -8.25 18.98
CA THR A 405 12.08 -8.84 18.52
C THR A 405 12.19 -9.33 17.08
N LEU A 406 12.75 -8.52 16.19
CA LEU A 406 12.90 -8.84 14.78
C LEU A 406 13.93 -9.96 14.55
N GLN A 407 15.01 -9.98 15.32
CA GLN A 407 16.08 -10.96 15.20
C GLN A 407 15.58 -12.39 15.45
N ALA A 408 14.57 -12.57 16.30
CA ALA A 408 13.95 -13.88 16.54
C ALA A 408 13.35 -14.50 15.25
N HIS A 409 13.08 -13.68 14.23
CA HIS A 409 12.58 -14.09 12.92
C HIS A 409 13.59 -13.89 11.79
N ASN A 410 14.89 -13.71 12.10
CA ASN A 410 15.95 -13.38 11.15
C ASN A 410 15.65 -12.09 10.34
N GLN A 411 14.99 -11.12 10.96
CA GLN A 411 14.64 -9.82 10.38
C GLN A 411 15.30 -8.69 11.16
N TRP A 412 15.35 -7.52 10.59
CA TRP A 412 15.89 -6.33 11.22
C TRP A 412 15.34 -5.06 10.59
N LEU A 413 15.27 -3.98 11.37
CA LEU A 413 14.99 -2.64 10.84
C LEU A 413 16.33 -2.04 10.34
N PRO A 414 16.48 -1.78 9.01
CA PRO A 414 17.76 -1.42 8.41
C PRO A 414 18.12 0.06 8.62
N LEU A 415 18.12 0.49 9.87
CA LEU A 415 18.50 1.84 10.28
C LEU A 415 19.68 1.77 11.27
N ARG A 416 20.71 2.58 11.03
CA ARG A 416 21.87 2.78 11.94
C ARG A 416 22.20 4.25 12.05
N PRO A 417 21.30 5.08 12.62
CA PRO A 417 21.54 6.49 12.74
C PRO A 417 22.80 6.77 13.56
N PRO A 418 23.64 7.74 13.20
CA PRO A 418 24.77 8.13 13.98
C PRO A 418 24.32 8.66 15.36
N PHE A 419 25.09 8.37 16.41
CA PHE A 419 24.78 8.76 17.80
C PHE A 419 23.52 8.13 18.39
N PHE A 420 22.98 7.09 17.76
CA PHE A 420 21.79 6.41 18.25
C PHE A 420 22.18 5.25 19.18
N HIS A 421 21.70 5.30 20.40
CA HIS A 421 21.88 4.22 21.39
C HIS A 421 20.73 3.20 21.28
N ALA A 422 21.01 1.96 21.68
CA ALA A 422 19.98 0.91 21.73
C ALA A 422 18.75 1.32 22.56
N ASP A 423 18.96 2.19 23.56
CA ASP A 423 17.91 2.72 24.44
C ASP A 423 17.08 3.87 23.80
N ALA A 424 17.50 4.42 22.66
CA ALA A 424 16.71 5.44 21.99
C ALA A 424 15.38 4.84 21.49
N THR A 425 14.31 5.63 21.56
CA THR A 425 12.97 5.14 21.20
C THR A 425 12.72 5.23 19.70
N ILE A 426 11.80 4.38 19.19
CA ILE A 426 11.38 4.42 17.78
C ILE A 426 10.76 5.80 17.45
N GLY A 427 10.04 6.41 18.39
CA GLY A 427 9.51 7.77 18.23
C GLY A 427 10.59 8.81 17.96
N SER A 428 11.80 8.64 18.53
CA SER A 428 12.94 9.52 18.24
C SER A 428 13.45 9.35 16.81
N LEU A 429 13.47 8.10 16.27
CA LEU A 429 13.82 7.86 14.86
C LEU A 429 12.90 8.60 13.91
N VAL A 430 11.59 8.48 14.15
CA VAL A 430 10.56 9.14 13.32
C VAL A 430 10.67 10.66 13.41
N SER A 431 10.82 11.20 14.62
CA SER A 431 10.87 12.66 14.84
C SER A 431 12.09 13.33 14.19
N LEU A 432 13.21 12.61 14.10
CA LEU A 432 14.44 13.14 13.53
C LEU A 432 14.64 12.74 12.06
N ALA A 433 13.75 11.91 11.50
CA ALA A 433 13.98 11.24 10.22
C ALA A 433 15.39 10.62 10.15
N ALA A 434 15.82 10.02 11.28
CA ALA A 434 17.19 9.59 11.47
C ALA A 434 17.51 8.37 10.59
N CYS A 435 18.54 8.48 9.78
CA CYS A 435 19.03 7.43 8.90
C CYS A 435 20.53 7.22 9.09
N GLY A 436 21.08 6.15 8.53
CA GLY A 436 22.49 5.78 8.63
C GLY A 436 23.09 5.45 7.28
N PRO A 437 24.29 4.84 7.25
CA PRO A 437 24.98 4.47 6.02
C PRO A 437 24.18 3.50 5.14
N GLU A 438 23.29 2.71 5.72
CA GLU A 438 22.40 1.78 5.01
C GLU A 438 21.35 2.48 4.13
N ARG A 439 21.14 3.76 4.32
CA ARG A 439 20.22 4.60 3.55
C ARG A 439 20.41 4.46 2.02
N MET A 440 21.63 4.24 1.55
CA MET A 440 21.90 4.05 0.13
C MET A 440 21.25 2.78 -0.43
N ALA A 441 21.15 1.74 0.40
CA ALA A 441 20.56 0.45 0.02
C ALA A 441 19.06 0.39 0.28
N TYR A 442 18.62 0.94 1.41
CA TYR A 442 17.24 0.72 1.91
C TYR A 442 16.36 1.98 1.89
N GLY A 443 16.92 3.15 1.60
CA GLY A 443 16.20 4.43 1.61
C GLY A 443 16.34 5.20 2.93
N ALA A 444 15.69 6.35 2.99
CA ALA A 444 15.67 7.23 4.15
C ALA A 444 14.43 7.02 4.99
#